data_99f2ed00e576e6bf9ff38c0947d60b60
#
_entry.id   99f2ed00e576e6bf9ff38c0947d60b60
#
_cell.length_a   1.000
_cell.length_b   1.000
_cell.length_c   1.000
_cell.angle_alpha   90.00
_cell.angle_beta   90.00
_cell.angle_gamma   90.00
#
_symmetry.space_group_name_H-M   'P 1'
#
loop_
_entity.id
_entity.type
_entity.pdbx_description
1 polymer ?
#
loop_
_entity_poly.entity_id
_entity_poly.type
_entity_poly.pdbx_seq_one_letter_code
_entity_poly.pdbx_strand_id
1 'polypeptide(L)'
;MGKIIVAGSIAFDNIMEFPGYFKDQIIPEKINELSISFLVKSLKKVKGGSAPNIAYNLALIGQKAEVFGTVGGDFEEYRQWLESNGIGTGLIKVREDDFTASCFITTDLSNNQITGFYPGAMAYDIHLSMHDVEMDDVSMVVIAPTEPAAMSKWCNELKTIGIPYLYDAGMQIPRLSSQELVEGILGARIAIFNEYEFEMMNKKTGLNADDILNTVEILVITKGVKGSVLMSGNEKVHVPAATPKRIIDPTGAGDAYR
;
A
#
# COMPACT_ATOMS: atom_id res chain seq x y z
N MET A 1 -0.34 -13.45 -21.46
CA MET A 1 -0.96 -12.81 -20.28
C MET A 1 -0.71 -11.31 -20.41
N GLY A 2 -1.74 -10.50 -20.22
CA GLY A 2 -1.60 -9.05 -20.21
C GLY A 2 -0.79 -8.56 -19.01
N LYS A 3 -0.36 -7.30 -19.03
CA LYS A 3 0.36 -6.68 -17.91
C LYS A 3 -0.60 -6.32 -16.77
N ILE A 4 -0.08 -6.22 -15.56
CA ILE A 4 -0.78 -5.71 -14.39
C ILE A 4 -0.20 -4.34 -14.04
N ILE A 5 -1.04 -3.32 -13.95
CA ILE A 5 -0.64 -2.01 -13.45
C ILE A 5 -0.87 -1.99 -11.93
N VAL A 6 0.12 -1.52 -11.20
CA VAL A 6 0.03 -1.35 -9.75
C VAL A 6 0.09 0.13 -9.42
N ALA A 7 -1.07 0.69 -9.09
CA ALA A 7 -1.24 2.08 -8.70
C ALA A 7 -1.27 2.17 -7.16
N GLY A 8 -0.35 2.94 -6.60
CA GLY A 8 -0.22 3.05 -5.14
C GLY A 8 1.02 3.83 -4.73
N SER A 9 1.22 3.96 -3.42
CA SER A 9 2.36 4.69 -2.88
C SER A 9 3.70 4.11 -3.33
N ILE A 10 4.62 5.02 -3.67
CA ILE A 10 6.04 4.72 -3.90
C ILE A 10 6.80 5.52 -2.84
N ALA A 11 7.57 4.87 -1.98
CA ALA A 11 8.16 5.54 -0.84
C ALA A 11 9.54 5.00 -0.46
N PHE A 12 10.27 5.76 0.33
CA PHE A 12 11.43 5.28 1.07
C PHE A 12 11.10 5.13 2.54
N ASP A 13 11.60 4.04 3.16
CA ASP A 13 11.57 3.87 4.61
C ASP A 13 12.96 4.18 5.18
N ASN A 14 13.04 5.24 6.00
CA ASN A 14 14.24 5.64 6.71
C ASN A 14 14.15 5.08 8.13
N ILE A 15 14.81 3.95 8.36
CA ILE A 15 14.74 3.20 9.61
C ILE A 15 15.93 3.56 10.49
N MET A 16 15.66 4.04 11.69
CA MET A 16 16.64 4.49 12.67
C MET A 16 16.53 3.69 13.96
N GLU A 17 17.66 3.33 14.55
CA GLU A 17 17.72 2.66 15.83
C GLU A 17 18.15 3.64 16.92
N PHE A 18 17.30 3.85 17.92
CA PHE A 18 17.63 4.59 19.13
C PHE A 18 18.14 3.62 20.20
N PRO A 19 19.42 3.76 20.66
CA PRO A 19 20.02 2.84 21.61
C PRO A 19 19.61 3.13 23.09
N GLY A 20 18.36 3.45 23.31
CA GLY A 20 17.75 3.78 24.60
C GLY A 20 16.27 3.45 24.62
N TYR A 21 15.56 3.99 25.59
CA TYR A 21 14.12 3.85 25.71
C TYR A 21 13.47 5.23 25.62
N PHE A 22 12.42 5.38 24.81
CA PHE A 22 11.69 6.64 24.70
C PHE A 22 11.11 7.10 26.03
N LYS A 23 10.62 6.17 26.86
CA LYS A 23 10.10 6.45 28.21
C LYS A 23 11.10 7.19 29.12
N ASP A 24 12.41 7.01 28.92
CA ASP A 24 13.44 7.65 29.70
C ASP A 24 13.77 9.07 29.20
N GLN A 25 13.30 9.42 28.00
CA GLN A 25 13.49 10.72 27.35
C GLN A 25 12.25 11.61 27.43
N ILE A 26 11.07 11.02 27.66
CA ILE A 26 9.78 11.71 27.66
C ILE A 26 9.33 11.88 29.11
N ILE A 27 9.15 13.13 29.54
CA ILE A 27 8.59 13.47 30.86
C ILE A 27 7.08 13.71 30.65
N PRO A 28 6.19 12.78 31.09
CA PRO A 28 4.77 12.86 30.79
C PRO A 28 4.10 14.17 31.24
N GLU A 29 4.53 14.70 32.39
CA GLU A 29 3.99 15.92 32.99
C GLU A 29 4.38 17.20 32.20
N LYS A 30 5.39 17.08 31.32
CA LYS A 30 5.90 18.18 30.47
C LYS A 30 5.65 17.96 28.98
N ILE A 31 4.71 17.14 28.63
CA ILE A 31 4.43 16.78 27.22
C ILE A 31 4.06 17.99 26.35
N ASN A 32 3.50 19.04 26.95
CA ASN A 32 3.16 20.29 26.26
C ASN A 32 4.39 21.18 25.93
N GLU A 33 5.54 20.87 26.50
CA GLU A 33 6.80 21.58 26.29
C GLU A 33 7.86 20.65 25.68
N LEU A 34 7.39 19.59 24.97
CA LEU A 34 8.24 18.53 24.49
C LEU A 34 9.26 19.07 23.47
N SER A 35 10.55 18.93 23.79
CA SER A 35 11.67 19.12 22.87
C SER A 35 12.65 17.99 23.06
N ILE A 36 12.63 17.00 22.15
CA ILE A 36 13.45 15.79 22.28
C ILE A 36 14.36 15.66 21.06
N SER A 37 15.61 15.30 21.34
CA SER A 37 16.61 14.96 20.34
C SER A 37 17.15 13.57 20.61
N PHE A 38 17.07 12.68 19.63
CA PHE A 38 17.59 11.33 19.73
C PHE A 38 18.91 11.22 18.96
N LEU A 39 19.95 10.72 19.63
CA LEU A 39 21.15 10.27 18.93
C LEU A 39 20.91 8.82 18.50
N VAL A 40 20.69 8.62 17.20
CA VAL A 40 20.44 7.29 16.64
C VAL A 40 21.75 6.56 16.35
N LYS A 41 21.75 5.24 16.52
CA LYS A 41 22.91 4.37 16.29
C LYS A 41 23.11 4.02 14.82
N SER A 42 22.01 3.93 14.07
CA SER A 42 21.99 3.53 12.66
C SER A 42 20.91 4.27 11.90
N LEU A 43 21.14 4.43 10.59
CA LEU A 43 20.15 4.88 9.61
C LEU A 43 20.24 3.96 8.40
N LYS A 44 19.11 3.36 8.04
CA LYS A 44 18.97 2.52 6.85
C LYS A 44 17.87 3.10 5.97
N LYS A 45 18.18 3.50 4.74
CA LYS A 45 17.19 3.88 3.73
C LYS A 45 16.80 2.63 2.94
N VAL A 46 15.54 2.27 2.93
CA VAL A 46 14.99 1.08 2.27
C VAL A 46 13.98 1.51 1.23
N LYS A 47 13.95 0.81 0.11
CA LYS A 47 12.95 0.95 -0.93
C LYS A 47 11.64 0.35 -0.40
N GLY A 48 10.53 1.11 -0.44
CA GLY A 48 9.23 0.76 0.12
C GLY A 48 8.09 1.34 -0.71
N GLY A 49 6.92 1.38 -0.12
CA GLY A 49 5.68 1.76 -0.78
C GLY A 49 4.90 0.54 -1.28
N SER A 50 3.56 0.64 -1.26
CA SER A 50 2.68 -0.47 -1.59
C SER A 50 2.82 -0.92 -3.05
N ALA A 51 2.87 0.03 -3.99
CA ALA A 51 2.92 -0.32 -5.41
C ALA A 51 4.20 -1.05 -5.82
N PRO A 52 5.42 -0.59 -5.47
CA PRO A 52 6.63 -1.32 -5.77
C PRO A 52 6.72 -2.70 -5.10
N ASN A 53 6.24 -2.80 -3.84
CA ASN A 53 6.24 -4.09 -3.14
C ASN A 53 5.37 -5.12 -3.83
N ILE A 54 4.14 -4.75 -4.23
CA ILE A 54 3.23 -5.62 -4.97
C ILE A 54 3.83 -5.98 -6.34
N ALA A 55 4.33 -4.98 -7.10
CA ALA A 55 4.92 -5.17 -8.41
C ALA A 55 6.13 -6.11 -8.36
N TYR A 56 6.97 -5.99 -7.34
CA TYR A 56 8.11 -6.87 -7.13
C TYR A 56 7.68 -8.32 -6.89
N ASN A 57 6.66 -8.56 -6.06
CA ASN A 57 6.15 -9.91 -5.83
C ASN A 57 5.48 -10.49 -7.07
N LEU A 58 4.75 -9.69 -7.86
CA LEU A 58 4.23 -10.10 -9.17
C LEU A 58 5.36 -10.52 -10.12
N ALA A 59 6.45 -9.76 -10.18
CA ALA A 59 7.61 -10.10 -11.00
C ALA A 59 8.26 -11.42 -10.56
N LEU A 60 8.38 -11.66 -9.24
CA LEU A 60 8.92 -12.92 -8.71
C LEU A 60 8.13 -14.16 -9.13
N ILE A 61 6.83 -14.04 -9.37
CA ILE A 61 5.97 -15.13 -9.87
C ILE A 61 5.80 -15.09 -11.39
N GLY A 62 6.61 -14.29 -12.09
CA GLY A 62 6.67 -14.24 -13.55
C GLY A 62 5.56 -13.41 -14.22
N GLN A 63 4.85 -12.55 -13.47
CA GLN A 63 3.88 -11.62 -14.04
C GLN A 63 4.57 -10.34 -14.50
N LYS A 64 4.06 -9.75 -15.61
CA LYS A 64 4.49 -8.43 -16.05
C LYS A 64 3.78 -7.37 -15.20
N ALA A 65 4.54 -6.59 -14.45
CA ALA A 65 4.02 -5.51 -13.62
C ALA A 65 4.58 -4.16 -14.04
N GLU A 66 3.77 -3.12 -13.95
CA GLU A 66 4.14 -1.73 -14.21
C GLU A 66 3.61 -0.86 -13.07
N VAL A 67 4.47 -0.01 -12.50
CA VAL A 67 4.12 0.84 -11.37
C VAL A 67 3.55 2.17 -11.88
N PHE A 68 2.45 2.62 -11.27
CA PHE A 68 1.79 3.88 -11.56
C PHE A 68 1.72 4.74 -10.30
N GLY A 69 2.26 5.96 -10.37
CA GLY A 69 2.29 6.90 -9.24
C GLY A 69 3.29 8.03 -9.48
N THR A 70 3.49 8.87 -8.47
CA THR A 70 4.41 10.00 -8.51
C THR A 70 5.57 9.83 -7.55
N VAL A 71 6.73 10.34 -7.94
CA VAL A 71 7.97 10.30 -7.18
C VAL A 71 8.70 11.63 -7.27
N GLY A 72 9.62 11.89 -6.37
CA GLY A 72 10.51 13.06 -6.39
C GLY A 72 11.76 12.87 -7.24
N GLY A 73 12.57 13.93 -7.35
CA GLY A 73 13.85 13.92 -8.07
C GLY A 73 14.91 12.97 -7.48
N ASP A 74 14.69 12.45 -6.29
CA ASP A 74 15.57 11.50 -5.60
C ASP A 74 15.32 10.01 -5.95
N PHE A 75 14.52 9.72 -7.01
CA PHE A 75 14.02 8.38 -7.31
C PHE A 75 14.92 7.54 -8.21
N GLU A 76 15.93 8.08 -8.86
CA GLU A 76 16.66 7.42 -9.94
C GLU A 76 17.27 6.05 -9.54
N GLU A 77 17.91 5.95 -8.38
CA GLU A 77 18.45 4.66 -7.88
C GLU A 77 17.35 3.61 -7.67
N TYR A 78 16.15 4.06 -7.25
CA TYR A 78 15.02 3.17 -7.07
C TYR A 78 14.45 2.70 -8.43
N ARG A 79 14.36 3.60 -9.41
CA ARG A 79 13.98 3.27 -10.81
C ARG A 79 14.85 2.17 -11.37
N GLN A 80 16.17 2.33 -11.32
CA GLN A 80 17.11 1.35 -11.81
C GLN A 80 16.93 -0.02 -11.14
N TRP A 81 16.64 -0.03 -9.84
CA TRP A 81 16.37 -1.26 -9.12
C TRP A 81 15.06 -1.93 -9.60
N LEU A 82 13.98 -1.18 -9.81
CA LEU A 82 12.73 -1.72 -10.34
C LEU A 82 12.94 -2.34 -11.72
N GLU A 83 13.58 -1.60 -12.62
CA GLU A 83 13.86 -2.04 -13.99
C GLU A 83 14.75 -3.29 -14.03
N SER A 84 15.76 -3.35 -13.16
CA SER A 84 16.64 -4.54 -13.04
C SER A 84 15.90 -5.79 -12.55
N ASN A 85 14.74 -5.62 -11.91
CA ASN A 85 13.83 -6.69 -11.50
C ASN A 85 12.67 -6.93 -12.50
N GLY A 86 12.74 -6.33 -13.69
CA GLY A 86 11.77 -6.53 -14.76
C GLY A 86 10.42 -5.82 -14.53
N ILE A 87 10.39 -4.79 -13.68
CA ILE A 87 9.21 -4.01 -13.35
C ILE A 87 9.20 -2.75 -14.22
N GLY A 88 8.08 -2.48 -14.90
CA GLY A 88 7.91 -1.28 -15.71
C GLY A 88 7.80 -0.02 -14.86
N THR A 89 8.48 1.04 -15.30
CA THR A 89 8.52 2.37 -14.65
C THR A 89 8.01 3.50 -15.55
N GLY A 90 7.55 3.16 -16.76
CA GLY A 90 7.12 4.14 -17.77
C GLY A 90 5.93 5.01 -17.34
N LEU A 91 5.11 4.51 -16.43
CA LEU A 91 3.94 5.21 -15.90
C LEU A 91 4.22 6.02 -14.61
N ILE A 92 5.46 6.01 -14.12
CA ILE A 92 5.87 6.82 -12.96
C ILE A 92 6.16 8.24 -13.42
N LYS A 93 5.57 9.23 -12.77
CA LYS A 93 5.83 10.65 -13.03
C LYS A 93 6.77 11.23 -11.97
N VAL A 94 7.82 11.90 -12.42
CA VAL A 94 8.81 12.55 -11.54
C VAL A 94 8.44 14.01 -11.31
N ARG A 95 8.49 14.43 -10.07
CA ARG A 95 8.41 15.82 -9.61
C ARG A 95 9.79 16.24 -9.15
N GLU A 96 10.54 16.94 -10.03
CA GLU A 96 11.93 17.33 -9.78
C GLU A 96 12.06 18.34 -8.61
N ASP A 97 10.98 19.05 -8.29
CA ASP A 97 10.90 20.08 -7.26
C ASP A 97 10.47 19.52 -5.88
N ASP A 98 10.30 18.19 -5.75
CA ASP A 98 9.89 17.54 -4.52
C ASP A 98 10.70 16.25 -4.26
N PHE A 99 10.53 15.67 -3.08
CA PHE A 99 11.09 14.38 -2.71
C PHE A 99 10.06 13.25 -2.88
N THR A 100 10.55 12.04 -3.14
CA THR A 100 9.73 10.83 -3.04
C THR A 100 9.19 10.69 -1.62
N ALA A 101 7.96 10.19 -1.49
CA ALA A 101 7.35 9.96 -0.18
C ALA A 101 8.33 9.21 0.73
N SER A 102 8.38 9.59 2.00
CA SER A 102 9.37 9.06 2.93
C SER A 102 8.78 8.83 4.31
N CYS A 103 8.96 7.62 4.81
CA CYS A 103 8.66 7.25 6.18
C CYS A 103 9.94 7.33 7.03
N PHE A 104 9.88 8.03 8.15
CA PHE A 104 10.99 8.15 9.11
C PHE A 104 10.59 7.41 10.38
N ILE A 105 11.20 6.25 10.62
CA ILE A 105 10.85 5.33 11.69
C ILE A 105 12.01 5.27 12.67
N THR A 106 11.80 5.74 13.88
CA THR A 106 12.78 5.57 14.96
C THR A 106 12.27 4.51 15.93
N THR A 107 13.05 3.46 16.16
CA THR A 107 12.72 2.32 17.03
C THR A 107 13.61 2.31 18.25
N ASP A 108 13.03 2.17 19.44
CA ASP A 108 13.75 2.06 20.72
C ASP A 108 14.08 0.58 21.08
N LEU A 109 14.82 0.36 22.18
CA LEU A 109 15.19 -0.97 22.66
C LEU A 109 14.01 -1.85 23.10
N SER A 110 12.83 -1.28 23.29
CA SER A 110 11.57 -2.02 23.57
C SER A 110 10.71 -2.24 22.34
N ASN A 111 11.23 -1.95 21.13
CA ASN A 111 10.50 -1.98 19.87
C ASN A 111 9.32 -0.98 19.80
N ASN A 112 9.30 0.07 20.64
CA ASN A 112 8.39 1.18 20.43
C ASN A 112 8.89 2.01 19.26
N GLN A 113 7.95 2.61 18.51
CA GLN A 113 8.28 3.39 17.32
C GLN A 113 7.69 4.80 17.40
N ILE A 114 8.50 5.76 16.98
CA ILE A 114 8.06 7.11 16.64
C ILE A 114 8.22 7.25 15.13
N THR A 115 7.11 7.51 14.45
CA THR A 115 7.07 7.54 12.99
C THR A 115 6.56 8.87 12.48
N GLY A 116 7.29 9.48 11.55
CA GLY A 116 6.87 10.61 10.75
C GLY A 116 6.74 10.18 9.28
N PHE A 117 5.67 10.56 8.61
CA PHE A 117 5.48 10.29 7.19
C PHE A 117 5.40 11.60 6.41
N TYR A 118 6.29 11.77 5.45
CA TYR A 118 6.29 12.86 4.49
C TYR A 118 5.71 12.36 3.17
N PRO A 119 4.55 12.86 2.71
CA PRO A 119 3.93 12.39 1.48
C PRO A 119 4.70 12.81 0.22
N GLY A 120 5.39 13.96 0.24
CA GLY A 120 6.15 14.47 -0.90
C GLY A 120 5.38 14.41 -2.21
N ALA A 121 6.04 13.95 -3.26
CA ALA A 121 5.45 13.84 -4.59
C ALA A 121 4.19 12.96 -4.65
N MET A 122 3.98 12.02 -3.72
CA MET A 122 2.74 11.21 -3.64
C MET A 122 1.48 12.08 -3.54
N ALA A 123 1.57 13.28 -2.98
CA ALA A 123 0.45 14.23 -2.91
C ALA A 123 -0.04 14.65 -4.31
N TYR A 124 0.78 14.49 -5.34
CA TYR A 124 0.44 14.81 -6.72
C TYR A 124 -0.22 13.65 -7.49
N ASP A 125 -0.40 12.49 -6.90
CA ASP A 125 -1.07 11.33 -7.50
C ASP A 125 -2.47 11.68 -8.02
N ILE A 126 -3.17 12.62 -7.37
CA ILE A 126 -4.49 13.12 -7.80
C ILE A 126 -4.48 13.72 -9.22
N HIS A 127 -3.33 14.20 -9.69
CA HIS A 127 -3.19 14.77 -11.03
C HIS A 127 -2.96 13.72 -12.12
N LEU A 128 -2.63 12.49 -11.74
CA LEU A 128 -2.53 11.37 -12.68
C LEU A 128 -3.92 10.87 -13.07
N SER A 129 -4.06 10.36 -14.31
CA SER A 129 -5.31 9.80 -14.82
C SER A 129 -5.07 8.44 -15.46
N MET A 130 -5.96 7.49 -15.21
CA MET A 130 -5.99 6.19 -15.89
C MET A 130 -6.41 6.33 -17.38
N HIS A 131 -7.06 7.45 -17.76
CA HIS A 131 -7.37 7.76 -19.16
C HIS A 131 -6.12 8.09 -19.98
N ASP A 132 -5.00 8.45 -19.35
CA ASP A 132 -3.73 8.76 -20.02
C ASP A 132 -2.88 7.51 -20.26
N VAL A 133 -3.37 6.32 -19.85
CA VAL A 133 -2.65 5.05 -19.93
C VAL A 133 -3.20 4.20 -21.07
N GLU A 134 -2.29 3.63 -21.91
CA GLU A 134 -2.67 2.61 -22.88
C GLU A 134 -3.11 1.32 -22.17
N MET A 135 -4.38 0.95 -22.36
CA MET A 135 -5.02 -0.18 -21.68
C MET A 135 -5.12 -1.46 -22.51
N ASP A 136 -4.70 -1.47 -23.77
CA ASP A 136 -4.93 -2.58 -24.72
C ASP A 136 -4.38 -3.93 -24.25
N ASP A 137 -3.26 -3.94 -23.54
CA ASP A 137 -2.64 -5.15 -23.00
C ASP A 137 -2.74 -5.28 -21.47
N VAL A 138 -3.53 -4.43 -20.81
CA VAL A 138 -3.74 -4.43 -19.37
C VAL A 138 -4.81 -5.45 -18.98
N SER A 139 -4.43 -6.44 -18.20
CA SER A 139 -5.35 -7.47 -17.71
C SER A 139 -6.07 -7.08 -16.42
N MET A 140 -5.43 -6.24 -15.59
CA MET A 140 -5.95 -5.78 -14.30
C MET A 140 -5.16 -4.57 -13.81
N VAL A 141 -5.80 -3.74 -13.00
CA VAL A 141 -5.14 -2.70 -12.21
C VAL A 141 -5.27 -3.05 -10.73
N VAL A 142 -4.20 -2.93 -9.96
CA VAL A 142 -4.23 -2.98 -8.49
C VAL A 142 -4.28 -1.54 -7.99
N ILE A 143 -5.36 -1.17 -7.30
CA ILE A 143 -5.47 0.10 -6.56
C ILE A 143 -5.04 -0.19 -5.12
N ALA A 144 -3.79 0.14 -4.83
CA ALA A 144 -3.16 -0.02 -3.53
C ALA A 144 -3.13 1.30 -2.75
N PRO A 145 -2.86 1.29 -1.44
CA PRO A 145 -2.90 2.49 -0.62
C PRO A 145 -1.98 3.61 -1.12
N THR A 146 -2.57 4.78 -1.38
CA THR A 146 -1.89 6.03 -1.70
C THR A 146 -2.76 7.23 -1.26
N GLU A 147 -2.66 8.38 -1.90
CA GLU A 147 -3.52 9.54 -1.60
C GLU A 147 -5.01 9.20 -1.82
N PRO A 148 -5.88 9.33 -0.82
CA PRO A 148 -7.29 8.92 -0.90
C PRO A 148 -8.05 9.46 -2.10
N ALA A 149 -7.88 10.75 -2.41
CA ALA A 149 -8.56 11.36 -3.55
C ALA A 149 -8.11 10.78 -4.90
N ALA A 150 -6.82 10.40 -5.02
CA ALA A 150 -6.30 9.71 -6.20
C ALA A 150 -6.90 8.31 -6.34
N MET A 151 -6.95 7.55 -5.24
CA MET A 151 -7.57 6.22 -5.22
C MET A 151 -9.02 6.27 -5.71
N SER A 152 -9.82 7.19 -5.18
CA SER A 152 -11.23 7.36 -5.55
C SER A 152 -11.38 7.76 -7.03
N LYS A 153 -10.55 8.68 -7.50
CA LYS A 153 -10.52 9.09 -8.92
C LYS A 153 -10.21 7.91 -9.83
N TRP A 154 -9.14 7.18 -9.54
CA TRP A 154 -8.71 6.05 -10.39
C TRP A 154 -9.73 4.91 -10.42
N CYS A 155 -10.37 4.60 -9.29
CA CYS A 155 -11.47 3.63 -9.26
C CYS A 155 -12.62 4.05 -10.20
N ASN A 156 -13.00 5.32 -10.19
CA ASN A 156 -14.07 5.83 -11.06
C ASN A 156 -13.67 5.85 -12.54
N GLU A 157 -12.43 6.21 -12.83
CA GLU A 157 -11.89 6.17 -14.21
C GLU A 157 -11.85 4.72 -14.73
N LEU A 158 -11.36 3.75 -13.95
CA LEU A 158 -11.31 2.34 -14.33
C LEU A 158 -12.70 1.74 -14.63
N LYS A 159 -13.72 2.13 -13.85
CA LYS A 159 -15.12 1.75 -14.14
C LYS A 159 -15.56 2.25 -15.50
N THR A 160 -15.21 3.50 -15.85
CA THR A 160 -15.58 4.12 -17.13
C THR A 160 -14.81 3.49 -18.29
N ILE A 161 -13.54 3.16 -18.10
CA ILE A 161 -12.68 2.49 -19.09
C ILE A 161 -13.08 1.03 -19.26
N GLY A 162 -13.65 0.39 -18.24
CA GLY A 162 -14.05 -1.02 -18.25
C GLY A 162 -12.92 -2.00 -17.96
N ILE A 163 -11.84 -1.55 -17.32
CA ILE A 163 -10.73 -2.39 -16.89
C ILE A 163 -10.98 -2.91 -15.46
N PRO A 164 -10.88 -4.24 -15.22
CA PRO A 164 -11.07 -4.79 -13.90
C PRO A 164 -9.97 -4.34 -12.94
N TYR A 165 -10.32 -4.11 -11.67
CA TYR A 165 -9.33 -3.76 -10.68
C TYR A 165 -9.48 -4.55 -9.36
N LEU A 166 -8.36 -4.73 -8.67
CA LEU A 166 -8.31 -5.13 -7.27
C LEU A 166 -8.28 -3.86 -6.43
N TYR A 167 -9.14 -3.79 -5.41
CA TYR A 167 -9.19 -2.68 -4.46
C TYR A 167 -8.62 -3.07 -3.10
N ASP A 168 -7.59 -2.35 -2.70
CA ASP A 168 -6.95 -2.42 -1.39
C ASP A 168 -6.93 -1.03 -0.77
N ALA A 169 -7.83 -0.77 0.17
CA ALA A 169 -7.86 0.48 0.90
C ALA A 169 -6.75 0.58 1.96
N GLY A 170 -6.36 -0.56 2.53
CA GLY A 170 -5.27 -0.69 3.48
C GLY A 170 -5.29 0.36 4.58
N MET A 171 -4.13 0.95 4.84
CA MET A 171 -3.95 2.00 5.86
C MET A 171 -4.69 3.31 5.55
N GLN A 172 -5.31 3.48 4.39
CA GLN A 172 -6.08 4.68 4.06
C GLN A 172 -7.54 4.64 4.54
N ILE A 173 -8.03 3.50 5.03
CA ILE A 173 -9.41 3.38 5.56
C ILE A 173 -9.78 4.50 6.55
N PRO A 174 -8.93 4.92 7.50
CA PRO A 174 -9.26 6.02 8.41
C PRO A 174 -9.46 7.37 7.69
N ARG A 175 -8.74 7.63 6.59
CA ARG A 175 -8.74 8.89 5.84
C ARG A 175 -9.84 8.94 4.77
N LEU A 176 -10.20 7.79 4.17
CA LEU A 176 -11.29 7.68 3.20
C LEU A 176 -12.63 7.90 3.89
N SER A 177 -13.54 8.63 3.26
CA SER A 177 -14.93 8.72 3.71
C SER A 177 -15.66 7.38 3.52
N SER A 178 -16.83 7.21 4.18
CA SER A 178 -17.68 6.04 3.96
C SER A 178 -18.07 5.89 2.50
N GLN A 179 -18.41 6.99 1.83
CA GLN A 179 -18.80 6.99 0.42
C GLN A 179 -17.64 6.57 -0.49
N GLU A 180 -16.43 7.10 -0.31
CA GLU A 180 -15.25 6.74 -1.10
C GLU A 180 -14.89 5.26 -0.95
N LEU A 181 -14.99 4.71 0.27
CA LEU A 181 -14.79 3.27 0.51
C LEU A 181 -15.81 2.42 -0.24
N VAL A 182 -17.10 2.78 -0.12
CA VAL A 182 -18.18 2.08 -0.82
C VAL A 182 -17.97 2.15 -2.33
N GLU A 183 -17.69 3.32 -2.88
CA GLU A 183 -17.46 3.52 -4.32
C GLU A 183 -16.24 2.74 -4.82
N GLY A 184 -15.17 2.65 -4.05
CA GLY A 184 -14.00 1.86 -4.39
C GLY A 184 -14.30 0.36 -4.44
N ILE A 185 -15.06 -0.14 -3.46
CA ILE A 185 -15.47 -1.56 -3.39
C ILE A 185 -16.44 -1.91 -4.52
N LEU A 186 -17.51 -1.10 -4.71
CA LEU A 186 -18.61 -1.39 -5.64
C LEU A 186 -18.22 -1.43 -7.13
N GLY A 187 -17.00 -1.22 -7.49
CA GLY A 187 -16.56 -1.32 -8.88
C GLY A 187 -15.40 -2.29 -9.04
N ALA A 188 -14.91 -2.80 -7.92
CA ALA A 188 -13.79 -3.72 -7.93
C ALA A 188 -14.20 -5.12 -8.41
N ARG A 189 -13.31 -5.79 -9.11
CA ARG A 189 -13.41 -7.22 -9.35
C ARG A 189 -13.04 -8.01 -8.10
N ILE A 190 -12.00 -7.55 -7.37
CA ILE A 190 -11.49 -8.16 -6.16
C ILE A 190 -11.40 -7.08 -5.09
N ALA A 191 -11.93 -7.34 -3.91
CA ALA A 191 -11.68 -6.52 -2.71
C ALA A 191 -10.84 -7.32 -1.72
N ILE A 192 -9.81 -6.67 -1.15
CA ILE A 192 -8.91 -7.32 -0.19
C ILE A 192 -8.75 -6.48 1.07
N PHE A 193 -8.78 -7.16 2.22
CA PHE A 193 -8.61 -6.57 3.55
C PHE A 193 -7.86 -7.55 4.45
N ASN A 194 -7.17 -7.06 5.48
CA ASN A 194 -6.89 -7.88 6.64
C ASN A 194 -8.07 -7.86 7.62
N GLU A 195 -8.08 -8.69 8.66
CA GLU A 195 -9.19 -8.78 9.63
C GLU A 195 -9.50 -7.42 10.27
N TYR A 196 -8.47 -6.66 10.65
CA TYR A 196 -8.63 -5.35 11.29
C TYR A 196 -9.17 -4.29 10.30
N GLU A 197 -8.63 -4.26 9.09
CA GLU A 197 -9.10 -3.39 8.01
C GLU A 197 -10.56 -3.68 7.66
N PHE A 198 -10.94 -4.96 7.58
CA PHE A 198 -12.31 -5.38 7.31
C PHE A 198 -13.28 -4.90 8.40
N GLU A 199 -12.92 -5.07 9.67
CA GLU A 199 -13.74 -4.57 10.79
C GLU A 199 -13.87 -3.05 10.77
N MET A 200 -12.79 -2.33 10.47
CA MET A 200 -12.79 -0.87 10.39
C MET A 200 -13.66 -0.39 9.22
N MET A 201 -13.53 -1.02 8.05
CA MET A 201 -14.36 -0.75 6.88
C MET A 201 -15.84 -1.00 7.18
N ASN A 202 -16.17 -2.16 7.78
CA ASN A 202 -17.55 -2.50 8.18
C ASN A 202 -18.14 -1.46 9.14
N LYS A 203 -17.41 -1.08 10.20
CA LYS A 203 -17.85 -0.03 11.13
C LYS A 203 -18.11 1.31 10.45
N LYS A 204 -17.32 1.64 9.43
CA LYS A 204 -17.38 2.93 8.75
C LYS A 204 -18.49 2.99 7.69
N THR A 205 -18.73 1.88 6.99
CA THR A 205 -19.64 1.82 5.83
C THR A 205 -20.96 1.11 6.16
N GLY A 206 -20.97 0.23 7.15
CA GLY A 206 -22.08 -0.70 7.42
C GLY A 206 -22.09 -1.94 6.53
N LEU A 207 -21.19 -2.04 5.53
CA LEU A 207 -21.15 -3.19 4.64
C LEU A 207 -20.56 -4.42 5.35
N ASN A 208 -21.26 -5.54 5.27
CA ASN A 208 -20.75 -6.85 5.68
C ASN A 208 -20.19 -7.64 4.48
N ALA A 209 -19.74 -8.87 4.71
CA ALA A 209 -19.14 -9.70 3.64
C ALA A 209 -20.14 -10.03 2.53
N ASP A 210 -21.39 -10.31 2.87
CA ASP A 210 -22.43 -10.65 1.89
C ASP A 210 -22.78 -9.44 1.03
N ASP A 211 -22.86 -8.24 1.63
CA ASP A 211 -23.09 -6.99 0.90
C ASP A 211 -21.97 -6.75 -0.14
N ILE A 212 -20.71 -6.99 0.24
CA ILE A 212 -19.58 -6.84 -0.66
C ILE A 212 -19.62 -7.88 -1.78
N LEU A 213 -19.88 -9.15 -1.44
CA LEU A 213 -19.96 -10.26 -2.43
C LEU A 213 -21.09 -10.11 -3.44
N ASN A 214 -22.10 -9.32 -3.14
CA ASN A 214 -23.12 -8.96 -4.14
C ASN A 214 -22.59 -8.02 -5.24
N THR A 215 -21.39 -7.46 -5.08
CA THR A 215 -20.85 -6.42 -5.96
C THR A 215 -19.45 -6.74 -6.52
N VAL A 216 -18.67 -7.58 -5.84
CA VAL A 216 -17.34 -8.02 -6.29
C VAL A 216 -17.38 -9.51 -6.65
N GLU A 217 -16.51 -9.92 -7.56
CA GLU A 217 -16.38 -11.35 -7.87
C GLU A 217 -15.68 -12.11 -6.73
N ILE A 218 -14.69 -11.48 -6.09
CA ILE A 218 -13.88 -12.11 -5.04
C ILE A 218 -13.67 -11.15 -3.87
N LEU A 219 -13.97 -11.61 -2.67
CA LEU A 219 -13.58 -10.96 -1.42
C LEU A 219 -12.48 -11.78 -0.74
N VAL A 220 -11.37 -11.13 -0.42
CA VAL A 220 -10.23 -11.74 0.26
C VAL A 220 -10.07 -11.13 1.65
N ILE A 221 -10.01 -11.98 2.69
CA ILE A 221 -9.70 -11.54 4.06
C ILE A 221 -8.45 -12.27 4.54
N THR A 222 -7.34 -11.53 4.70
CA THR A 222 -6.10 -12.07 5.24
C THR A 222 -6.12 -12.11 6.77
N LYS A 223 -5.55 -13.17 7.37
CA LYS A 223 -5.64 -13.50 8.79
C LYS A 223 -4.26 -13.73 9.43
N GLY A 224 -3.23 -13.08 8.87
CA GLY A 224 -1.85 -13.22 9.33
C GLY A 224 -1.40 -14.68 9.32
N VAL A 225 -0.90 -15.16 10.44
CA VAL A 225 -0.40 -16.55 10.58
C VAL A 225 -1.47 -17.62 10.37
N LYS A 226 -2.74 -17.26 10.38
CA LYS A 226 -3.85 -18.17 10.11
C LYS A 226 -4.15 -18.31 8.60
N GLY A 227 -3.40 -17.61 7.73
CA GLY A 227 -3.60 -17.63 6.29
C GLY A 227 -4.64 -16.61 5.82
N SER A 228 -5.53 -17.02 4.94
CA SER A 228 -6.56 -16.15 4.36
C SER A 228 -7.84 -16.92 4.04
N VAL A 229 -8.89 -16.16 3.81
CA VAL A 229 -10.17 -16.67 3.32
C VAL A 229 -10.51 -15.94 2.03
N LEU A 230 -10.74 -16.69 0.97
CA LEU A 230 -11.26 -16.22 -0.30
C LEU A 230 -12.72 -16.61 -0.41
N MET A 231 -13.56 -15.67 -0.80
CA MET A 231 -15.00 -15.86 -0.95
C MET A 231 -15.42 -15.40 -2.35
N SER A 232 -16.23 -16.22 -3.06
CA SER A 232 -16.76 -15.89 -4.38
C SER A 232 -18.15 -16.55 -4.52
N GLY A 233 -19.19 -15.76 -4.68
CA GLY A 233 -20.55 -16.25 -4.62
C GLY A 233 -20.81 -17.03 -3.31
N ASN A 234 -21.21 -18.28 -3.43
CA ASN A 234 -21.44 -19.18 -2.28
C ASN A 234 -20.20 -20.00 -1.88
N GLU A 235 -19.09 -19.86 -2.59
CA GLU A 235 -17.88 -20.61 -2.31
C GLU A 235 -17.00 -19.86 -1.31
N LYS A 236 -16.41 -20.64 -0.40
CA LYS A 236 -15.47 -20.13 0.60
C LYS A 236 -14.28 -21.06 0.71
N VAL A 237 -13.11 -20.55 0.35
CA VAL A 237 -11.85 -21.29 0.39
C VAL A 237 -10.95 -20.71 1.48
N HIS A 238 -10.46 -21.58 2.35
CA HIS A 238 -9.44 -21.22 3.34
C HIS A 238 -8.07 -21.63 2.81
N VAL A 239 -7.16 -20.65 2.69
CA VAL A 239 -5.77 -20.88 2.28
C VAL A 239 -4.89 -20.73 3.53
N PRO A 240 -4.24 -21.82 3.99
CA PRO A 240 -3.36 -21.74 5.16
C PRO A 240 -2.13 -20.90 4.85
N ALA A 241 -1.57 -20.24 5.88
CA ALA A 241 -0.31 -19.55 5.73
C ALA A 241 0.83 -20.55 5.49
N ALA A 242 1.74 -20.20 4.60
CA ALA A 242 2.97 -20.96 4.44
C ALA A 242 3.83 -20.84 5.71
N THR A 243 4.44 -21.93 6.13
CA THR A 243 5.37 -21.93 7.28
C THR A 243 6.74 -21.50 6.80
N PRO A 244 7.23 -20.30 7.17
CA PRO A 244 8.54 -19.85 6.77
C PRO A 244 9.65 -20.63 7.51
N LYS A 245 10.76 -20.91 6.84
CA LYS A 245 11.94 -21.50 7.49
C LYS A 245 12.52 -20.59 8.57
N ARG A 246 12.43 -19.28 8.37
CA ARG A 246 12.89 -18.23 9.28
C ARG A 246 12.08 -16.94 8.99
N ILE A 247 11.66 -16.26 10.03
CA ILE A 247 11.10 -14.90 9.92
C ILE A 247 12.28 -13.94 10.10
N ILE A 248 12.56 -13.14 9.08
CA ILE A 248 13.62 -12.12 9.10
C ILE A 248 12.97 -10.75 9.29
N ASP A 249 12.02 -10.41 8.45
CA ASP A 249 11.27 -9.16 8.47
C ASP A 249 9.87 -9.43 7.90
N PRO A 250 8.79 -9.16 8.64
CA PRO A 250 7.42 -9.36 8.17
C PRO A 250 6.90 -8.17 7.34
N THR A 251 7.67 -7.08 7.20
CA THR A 251 7.26 -5.89 6.45
C THR A 251 6.98 -6.27 4.98
N GLY A 252 5.90 -5.76 4.42
CA GLY A 252 5.50 -6.06 3.04
C GLY A 252 4.86 -7.44 2.83
N ALA A 253 4.70 -8.27 3.89
CA ALA A 253 4.02 -9.57 3.74
C ALA A 253 2.56 -9.42 3.25
N GLY A 254 1.87 -8.34 3.66
CA GLY A 254 0.57 -7.98 3.13
C GLY A 254 0.63 -7.63 1.66
N ASP A 255 1.60 -6.82 1.24
CA ASP A 255 1.79 -6.43 -0.17
C ASP A 255 2.13 -7.65 -1.04
N ALA A 256 2.93 -8.58 -0.51
CA ALA A 256 3.26 -9.84 -1.20
C ALA A 256 2.06 -10.75 -1.42
N TYR A 257 1.01 -10.60 -0.61
CA TYR A 257 -0.22 -11.39 -0.74
C TYR A 257 -1.19 -10.79 -1.77
N ARG A 258 -1.15 -9.49 -2.00
CA ARG A 258 -1.99 -8.75 -2.96
C ARG A 258 -1.58 -9.01 -4.40
#